data_346ba2807bbd1ff2ad1cf40c501ea7b6
#
_entry.id   346ba2807bbd1ff2ad1cf40c501ea7b6
#
_cell.length_a   1.000
_cell.length_b   1.000
_cell.length_c   1.000
_cell.angle_alpha   90.00
_cell.angle_beta   90.00
_cell.angle_gamma   90.00
#
_symmetry.space_group_name_H-M   'P 1'
#
loop_
_entity.id
_entity.type
_entity.pdbx_description
1 polymer ?
#
loop_
_entity_poly.entity_id
_entity_poly.type
_entity_poly.pdbx_seq_one_letter_code
_entity_poly.pdbx_strand_id
1 'polypeptide(L)'
;EVKAAQRRYLNNMETEMRGFQLDSCFGPSGCPNRAVSSESIVPRIQALLEEADLLAFLKQTVSGKLRFHHELRVTVADCPNACSQPQIKDIGILGACRPALTDAECTRCEACVAVCPEMAVELRDPGPVVDGARCIACGKCVAVCPTQTLGTGQTGYRVQLGGKLGRHP
;
A
#
# COMPACT_ATOMS: atom_id res chain seq x y z
N GLU A 1 7.73 37.51 19.97
CA GLU A 1 6.46 36.78 19.82
C GLU A 1 6.63 35.57 18.87
N VAL A 2 7.25 35.69 17.67
CA VAL A 2 7.46 34.59 16.70
C VAL A 2 8.25 33.45 17.32
N LYS A 3 9.34 33.71 18.07
CA LYS A 3 10.15 32.69 18.74
C LYS A 3 9.37 31.94 19.85
N ALA A 4 8.44 32.61 20.52
CA ALA A 4 7.60 32.00 21.55
C ALA A 4 6.52 31.08 20.92
N ALA A 5 5.93 31.48 19.79
CA ALA A 5 4.99 30.68 19.05
C ALA A 5 5.68 29.43 18.43
N GLN A 6 6.88 29.60 17.90
CA GLN A 6 7.69 28.51 17.34
C GLN A 6 8.13 27.51 18.43
N ARG A 7 8.46 27.99 19.63
CA ARG A 7 8.77 27.15 20.79
C ARG A 7 7.55 26.39 21.31
N ARG A 8 6.36 27.03 21.31
CA ARG A 8 5.08 26.39 21.64
C ARG A 8 4.71 25.31 20.63
N TYR A 9 4.89 25.57 19.34
CA TYR A 9 4.68 24.59 18.26
C TYR A 9 5.59 23.36 18.40
N LEU A 10 6.89 23.59 18.65
CA LEU A 10 7.86 22.51 18.87
C LEU A 10 7.57 21.70 20.15
N ASN A 11 7.12 22.35 21.24
CA ASN A 11 6.72 21.65 22.46
C ASN A 11 5.44 20.83 22.28
N ASN A 12 4.46 21.31 21.49
CA ASN A 12 3.27 20.53 21.15
C ASN A 12 3.64 19.31 20.28
N MET A 13 4.60 19.44 19.36
CA MET A 13 5.08 18.30 18.56
C MET A 13 5.75 17.22 19.44
N GLU A 14 6.40 17.58 20.55
CA GLU A 14 7.01 16.61 21.48
C GLU A 14 5.97 15.82 22.29
N THR A 15 4.78 16.40 22.53
CA THR A 15 3.69 15.71 23.21
C THR A 15 2.92 14.73 22.33
N GLU A 16 3.16 14.72 21.02
CA GLU A 16 2.45 13.87 20.05
C GLU A 16 3.25 12.63 19.59
N MET A 17 4.48 12.44 20.05
CA MET A 17 5.28 11.26 19.70
C MET A 17 4.67 9.99 20.30
N ARG A 18 4.35 9.03 19.44
CA ARG A 18 3.79 7.72 19.80
C ARG A 18 4.79 6.58 19.69
N GLY A 19 5.98 6.84 19.12
CA GLY A 19 6.96 5.83 18.77
C GLY A 19 6.71 5.23 17.39
N PHE A 20 5.58 5.49 16.76
CA PHE A 20 5.25 5.07 15.40
C PHE A 20 4.35 6.09 14.69
N GLN A 21 4.37 6.01 13.36
CA GLN A 21 3.45 6.70 12.46
C GLN A 21 2.78 5.65 11.56
N LEU A 22 1.46 5.63 11.52
CA LEU A 22 0.68 4.76 10.65
C LEU A 22 -0.15 5.60 9.69
N ASP A 23 0.13 5.46 8.41
CA ASP A 23 -0.60 6.12 7.34
C ASP A 23 -1.32 5.10 6.46
N SER A 24 -2.36 5.53 5.76
CA SER A 24 -3.01 4.75 4.72
C SER A 24 -3.38 5.60 3.53
N CYS A 25 -3.57 4.98 2.37
CA CYS A 25 -4.13 5.66 1.22
C CYS A 25 -5.64 5.87 1.42
N PHE A 26 -6.26 6.69 0.56
CA PHE A 26 -7.71 6.93 0.59
C PHE A 26 -8.54 5.80 -0.03
N GLY A 27 -7.92 4.66 -0.34
CA GLY A 27 -8.57 3.49 -0.95
C GLY A 27 -9.88 3.07 -0.29
N PRO A 28 -9.93 2.92 1.06
CA PRO A 28 -11.15 2.58 1.78
C PRO A 28 -12.30 3.58 1.59
N SER A 29 -11.99 4.85 1.35
CA SER A 29 -12.97 5.92 1.14
C SER A 29 -13.60 5.92 -0.27
N GLY A 30 -13.41 4.87 -1.07
CA GLY A 30 -14.07 4.71 -2.35
C GLY A 30 -13.17 4.85 -3.59
N CYS A 31 -11.88 4.59 -3.49
CA CYS A 31 -10.99 4.59 -4.65
C CYS A 31 -11.40 3.52 -5.68
N PRO A 32 -11.68 3.89 -6.95
CA PRO A 32 -12.07 2.92 -7.98
C PRO A 32 -10.92 2.01 -8.42
N ASN A 33 -9.69 2.36 -8.11
CA ASN A 33 -8.48 1.62 -8.52
C ASN A 33 -7.94 0.68 -7.43
N ARG A 34 -8.64 0.53 -6.31
CA ARG A 34 -8.16 -0.36 -5.23
C ARG A 34 -8.15 -1.82 -5.68
N ALA A 35 -7.06 -2.54 -5.37
CA ALA A 35 -6.94 -3.97 -5.59
C ALA A 35 -7.57 -4.78 -4.44
N VAL A 36 -7.43 -4.28 -3.21
CA VAL A 36 -8.07 -4.79 -1.98
C VAL A 36 -8.41 -3.62 -1.07
N SER A 37 -9.25 -3.82 -0.04
CA SER A 37 -9.53 -2.79 0.96
C SER A 37 -8.72 -3.03 2.22
N SER A 38 -8.01 -2.01 2.68
CA SER A 38 -7.27 -2.03 3.95
C SER A 38 -8.13 -1.69 5.17
N GLU A 39 -9.43 -1.46 5.00
CA GLU A 39 -10.36 -1.06 6.05
C GLU A 39 -10.29 -1.97 7.29
N SER A 40 -10.13 -3.28 7.10
CA SER A 40 -10.06 -4.24 8.20
C SER A 40 -8.68 -4.40 8.81
N ILE A 41 -7.59 -4.16 8.05
CA ILE A 41 -6.23 -4.40 8.54
C ILE A 41 -5.61 -3.19 9.22
N VAL A 42 -5.93 -1.96 8.79
CA VAL A 42 -5.35 -0.74 9.36
C VAL A 42 -5.65 -0.63 10.87
N PRO A 43 -6.89 -0.82 11.36
CA PRO A 43 -7.15 -0.79 12.80
C PRO A 43 -6.43 -1.88 13.59
N ARG A 44 -6.24 -3.06 12.99
CA ARG A 44 -5.50 -4.17 13.62
C ARG A 44 -4.01 -3.87 13.72
N ILE A 45 -3.42 -3.26 12.68
CA ILE A 45 -2.02 -2.83 12.70
C ILE A 45 -1.84 -1.75 13.76
N GLN A 46 -2.75 -0.78 13.84
CA GLN A 46 -2.71 0.27 14.84
C GLN A 46 -2.72 -0.32 16.27
N ALA A 47 -3.64 -1.23 16.55
CA ALA A 47 -3.72 -1.89 17.86
C ALA A 47 -2.42 -2.64 18.23
N LEU A 48 -1.82 -3.35 17.27
CA LEU A 48 -0.54 -4.05 17.49
C LEU A 48 0.61 -3.08 17.75
N LEU A 49 0.64 -1.93 17.08
CA LEU A 49 1.68 -0.92 17.28
C LEU A 49 1.50 -0.20 18.63
N GLU A 50 0.28 0.01 19.07
CA GLU A 50 -0.03 0.56 20.39
C GLU A 50 0.37 -0.42 21.51
N GLU A 51 0.07 -1.71 21.36
CA GLU A 51 0.45 -2.76 22.30
C GLU A 51 1.98 -2.93 22.42
N ALA A 52 2.71 -2.70 21.33
CA ALA A 52 4.17 -2.85 21.30
C ALA A 52 4.94 -1.78 22.11
N ASP A 53 4.29 -0.73 22.58
CA ASP A 53 4.89 0.39 23.34
C ASP A 53 6.24 0.88 22.79
N LEU A 54 6.25 1.17 21.49
CA LEU A 54 7.47 1.57 20.78
C LEU A 54 8.07 2.87 21.34
N LEU A 55 7.27 3.72 21.97
CA LEU A 55 7.78 4.93 22.60
C LEU A 55 8.67 4.62 23.80
N ALA A 56 8.30 3.65 24.65
CA ALA A 56 9.14 3.20 25.75
C ALA A 56 10.44 2.59 25.28
N PHE A 57 10.36 1.77 24.22
CA PHE A 57 11.56 1.20 23.56
C PHE A 57 12.50 2.29 23.04
N LEU A 58 11.98 3.29 22.33
CA LEU A 58 12.78 4.38 21.80
C LEU A 58 13.45 5.23 22.90
N LYS A 59 12.73 5.49 24.00
CA LYS A 59 13.29 6.22 25.16
C LYS A 59 14.46 5.49 25.81
N GLN A 60 14.49 4.17 25.77
CA GLN A 60 15.56 3.36 26.31
C GLN A 60 16.76 3.23 25.35
N THR A 61 16.50 3.22 24.05
CA THR A 61 17.51 2.89 23.04
C THR A 61 18.20 4.12 22.45
N VAL A 62 17.47 5.23 22.28
CA VAL A 62 17.98 6.43 21.65
C VAL A 62 18.72 7.30 22.68
N SER A 63 19.98 7.57 22.41
CA SER A 63 20.76 8.52 23.22
C SER A 63 20.39 9.96 22.91
N GLY A 64 19.91 10.70 23.90
CA GLY A 64 19.54 12.10 23.77
C GLY A 64 18.06 12.32 23.48
N LYS A 65 17.72 13.47 22.86
CA LYS A 65 16.32 13.85 22.64
C LYS A 65 15.71 13.08 21.48
N LEU A 66 14.55 12.45 21.71
CA LEU A 66 13.78 11.80 20.66
C LEU A 66 13.32 12.81 19.60
N ARG A 67 13.28 12.34 18.36
CA ARG A 67 12.84 13.11 17.19
C ARG A 67 11.95 12.23 16.31
N PHE A 68 11.08 12.82 15.48
CA PHE A 68 10.17 12.11 14.59
C PHE A 68 10.81 11.08 13.65
N HIS A 69 12.08 11.28 13.27
CA HIS A 69 12.77 10.30 12.43
C HIS A 69 13.20 9.02 13.18
N HIS A 70 13.05 8.98 14.50
CA HIS A 70 13.24 7.76 15.28
C HIS A 70 11.98 6.88 15.30
N GLU A 71 10.81 7.45 15.00
CA GLU A 71 9.56 6.70 14.99
C GLU A 71 9.53 5.69 13.85
N LEU A 72 8.98 4.51 14.13
CA LEU A 72 8.68 3.50 13.12
C LEU A 72 7.58 4.01 12.18
N ARG A 73 7.85 4.06 10.89
CA ARG A 73 6.89 4.52 9.86
C ARG A 73 6.30 3.34 9.13
N VAL A 74 5.01 3.16 9.29
CA VAL A 74 4.22 2.12 8.63
C VAL A 74 3.19 2.76 7.71
N THR A 75 2.98 2.21 6.53
CA THR A 75 1.90 2.69 5.66
C THR A 75 1.26 1.56 4.88
N VAL A 76 -0.04 1.74 4.60
CA VAL A 76 -0.83 0.80 3.82
C VAL A 76 -1.35 1.48 2.55
N ALA A 77 -1.16 0.84 1.41
CA ALA A 77 -1.73 1.22 0.12
C ALA A 77 -2.61 0.09 -0.39
N ASP A 78 -3.82 0.39 -0.83
CA ASP A 78 -4.80 -0.59 -1.29
C ASP A 78 -4.50 -1.19 -2.67
N CYS A 79 -3.50 -0.67 -3.38
CA CYS A 79 -3.07 -1.17 -4.69
C CYS A 79 -1.61 -0.78 -5.00
N PRO A 80 -1.01 -1.39 -6.05
CA PRO A 80 0.36 -1.09 -6.48
C PRO A 80 0.63 0.35 -6.96
N ASN A 81 -0.41 1.19 -7.13
CA ASN A 81 -0.21 2.63 -7.39
C ASN A 81 0.48 3.36 -6.23
N ALA A 82 0.49 2.77 -5.04
CA ALA A 82 1.32 3.18 -3.90
C ALA A 82 1.17 4.67 -3.48
N CYS A 83 -0.07 5.20 -3.48
CA CYS A 83 -0.35 6.61 -3.20
C CYS A 83 0.14 7.08 -1.81
N SER A 84 0.16 6.20 -0.81
CA SER A 84 0.70 6.47 0.53
C SER A 84 2.22 6.27 0.64
N GLN A 85 2.90 6.08 -0.49
CA GLN A 85 4.36 5.96 -0.61
C GLN A 85 4.98 4.85 0.27
N PRO A 86 4.48 3.61 0.22
CA PRO A 86 4.99 2.51 1.03
C PRO A 86 6.47 2.20 0.80
N GLN A 87 6.99 2.49 -0.39
CA GLN A 87 8.37 2.23 -0.78
C GLN A 87 9.42 3.06 0.00
N ILE A 88 9.00 4.12 0.71
CA ILE A 88 9.90 4.99 1.49
C ILE A 88 9.63 4.92 3.00
N LYS A 89 8.77 4.02 3.44
CA LYS A 89 8.46 3.80 4.85
C LYS A 89 9.25 2.60 5.38
N ASP A 90 9.42 2.51 6.68
CA ASP A 90 10.13 1.38 7.29
C ASP A 90 9.38 0.06 7.05
N ILE A 91 8.03 0.12 7.09
CA ILE A 91 7.16 -0.98 6.67
C ILE A 91 6.11 -0.44 5.70
N GLY A 92 6.15 -0.93 4.47
CA GLY A 92 5.18 -0.64 3.42
C GLY A 92 4.30 -1.86 3.13
N ILE A 93 2.99 -1.69 3.13
CA ILE A 93 2.01 -2.75 2.87
C ILE A 93 1.19 -2.36 1.64
N LEU A 94 1.25 -3.17 0.59
CA LEU A 94 0.57 -2.91 -0.68
C LEU A 94 -0.46 -3.98 -0.98
N GLY A 95 -1.69 -3.56 -1.22
CA GLY A 95 -2.74 -4.44 -1.69
C GLY A 95 -2.44 -5.02 -3.08
N ALA A 96 -2.80 -6.27 -3.27
CA ALA A 96 -2.57 -7.01 -4.51
C ALA A 96 -3.77 -7.88 -4.85
N CYS A 97 -4.14 -7.88 -6.14
CA CYS A 97 -5.16 -8.75 -6.73
C CYS A 97 -4.60 -9.35 -8.02
N ARG A 98 -4.26 -10.64 -7.99
CA ARG A 98 -3.86 -11.37 -9.19
C ARG A 98 -5.11 -11.78 -9.97
N PRO A 99 -5.17 -11.54 -11.29
CA PRO A 99 -6.25 -12.05 -12.10
C PRO A 99 -6.16 -13.58 -12.21
N ALA A 100 -7.31 -14.22 -12.33
CA ALA A 100 -7.43 -15.63 -12.67
C ALA A 100 -8.37 -15.79 -13.87
N LEU A 101 -8.12 -16.77 -14.71
CA LEU A 101 -9.05 -17.17 -15.75
C LEU A 101 -10.24 -17.89 -15.11
N THR A 102 -11.42 -17.60 -15.60
CA THR A 102 -12.66 -18.30 -15.27
C THR A 102 -13.13 -19.15 -16.46
N ASP A 103 -14.22 -19.88 -16.29
CA ASP A 103 -14.84 -20.68 -17.38
C ASP A 103 -15.69 -19.80 -18.35
N ALA A 104 -15.77 -18.50 -18.12
CA ALA A 104 -16.54 -17.60 -18.96
C ALA A 104 -15.82 -17.32 -20.30
N GLU A 105 -16.58 -17.35 -21.39
CA GLU A 105 -16.06 -17.12 -22.72
C GLU A 105 -15.57 -15.68 -22.92
N CYS A 106 -14.43 -15.54 -23.60
CA CYS A 106 -13.82 -14.27 -23.92
C CYS A 106 -14.44 -13.66 -25.18
N THR A 107 -14.99 -12.46 -25.07
CA THR A 107 -15.53 -11.70 -26.22
C THR A 107 -14.44 -11.02 -27.07
N ARG A 108 -13.18 -11.16 -26.71
CA ARG A 108 -12.02 -10.58 -27.42
C ARG A 108 -12.06 -9.04 -27.56
N CYS A 109 -12.66 -8.35 -26.59
CA CYS A 109 -12.85 -6.90 -26.60
C CYS A 109 -11.57 -6.10 -26.34
N GLU A 110 -10.45 -6.76 -26.01
CA GLU A 110 -9.12 -6.16 -25.73
C GLU A 110 -9.07 -5.15 -24.56
N ALA A 111 -10.16 -4.95 -23.83
CA ALA A 111 -10.19 -3.99 -22.71
C ALA A 111 -9.14 -4.30 -21.64
N CYS A 112 -8.90 -5.57 -21.35
CA CYS A 112 -7.87 -6.01 -20.38
C CYS A 112 -6.43 -5.74 -20.85
N VAL A 113 -6.19 -5.79 -22.17
CA VAL A 113 -4.89 -5.46 -22.77
C VAL A 113 -4.67 -3.95 -22.68
N ALA A 114 -5.66 -3.16 -23.10
CA ALA A 114 -5.59 -1.69 -23.13
C ALA A 114 -5.39 -1.07 -21.74
N VAL A 115 -5.99 -1.65 -20.68
CA VAL A 115 -5.91 -1.10 -19.33
C VAL A 115 -4.62 -1.48 -18.57
N CYS A 116 -3.85 -2.46 -19.07
CA CYS A 116 -2.69 -3.00 -18.36
C CYS A 116 -1.49 -2.04 -18.42
N PRO A 117 -1.08 -1.39 -17.31
CA PRO A 117 0.03 -0.44 -17.35
C PRO A 117 1.38 -1.11 -17.62
N GLU A 118 1.51 -2.41 -17.31
CA GLU A 118 2.74 -3.20 -17.48
C GLU A 118 2.76 -4.00 -18.79
N MET A 119 1.72 -3.85 -19.63
CA MET A 119 1.56 -4.66 -20.85
C MET A 119 1.73 -6.17 -20.57
N ALA A 120 1.26 -6.62 -19.41
CA ALA A 120 1.36 -8.00 -18.92
C ALA A 120 0.21 -8.89 -19.40
N VAL A 121 -0.74 -8.36 -20.17
CA VAL A 121 -1.88 -9.10 -20.70
C VAL A 121 -1.81 -9.14 -22.23
N GLU A 122 -1.88 -10.33 -22.77
CA GLU A 122 -1.95 -10.55 -24.22
C GLU A 122 -3.22 -11.33 -24.55
N LEU A 123 -3.82 -11.06 -25.71
CA LEU A 123 -4.96 -11.82 -26.20
C LEU A 123 -4.49 -12.91 -27.17
N ARG A 124 -4.65 -14.16 -26.77
CA ARG A 124 -4.33 -15.36 -27.56
C ARG A 124 -5.60 -16.22 -27.72
N ASP A 125 -5.52 -17.29 -28.48
CA ASP A 125 -6.60 -18.29 -28.50
C ASP A 125 -6.43 -19.28 -27.34
N PRO A 126 -7.50 -19.53 -26.54
CA PRO A 126 -8.88 -19.06 -26.69
C PRO A 126 -9.21 -17.75 -25.95
N GLY A 127 -8.27 -17.11 -25.25
CA GLY A 127 -8.57 -15.92 -24.45
C GLY A 127 -7.34 -15.16 -23.95
N PRO A 128 -7.47 -14.31 -22.94
CA PRO A 128 -6.37 -13.52 -22.40
C PRO A 128 -5.36 -14.39 -21.66
N VAL A 129 -4.08 -14.08 -21.86
CA VAL A 129 -2.95 -14.68 -21.15
C VAL A 129 -2.26 -13.59 -20.35
N VAL A 130 -1.98 -13.87 -19.09
CA VAL A 130 -1.32 -12.93 -18.18
C VAL A 130 0.11 -13.38 -17.91
N ASP A 131 1.07 -12.54 -18.25
CA ASP A 131 2.47 -12.73 -17.88
C ASP A 131 2.66 -12.42 -16.37
N GLY A 132 2.81 -13.46 -15.57
CA GLY A 132 2.98 -13.36 -14.12
C GLY A 132 4.26 -12.64 -13.68
N ALA A 133 5.30 -12.62 -14.53
CA ALA A 133 6.57 -11.93 -14.22
C ALA A 133 6.43 -10.41 -14.37
N ARG A 134 5.60 -9.95 -15.32
CA ARG A 134 5.33 -8.52 -15.55
C ARG A 134 4.14 -8.01 -14.73
N CYS A 135 3.24 -8.90 -14.30
CA CYS A 135 2.02 -8.53 -13.59
C CYS A 135 2.29 -7.99 -12.18
N ILE A 136 1.96 -6.72 -11.95
CA ILE A 136 2.06 -6.08 -10.62
C ILE A 136 0.88 -6.38 -9.70
N ALA A 137 -0.06 -7.21 -10.11
CA ALA A 137 -1.25 -7.58 -9.35
C ALA A 137 -2.16 -6.39 -8.97
N CYS A 138 -2.38 -5.45 -9.88
CA CYS A 138 -3.21 -4.27 -9.64
C CYS A 138 -4.73 -4.53 -9.80
N GLY A 139 -5.15 -5.65 -10.38
CA GLY A 139 -6.55 -6.02 -10.57
C GLY A 139 -7.31 -5.23 -11.65
N LYS A 140 -6.68 -4.27 -12.35
CA LYS A 140 -7.38 -3.43 -13.34
C LYS A 140 -8.01 -4.23 -14.48
N CYS A 141 -7.32 -5.26 -14.98
CA CYS A 141 -7.83 -6.13 -16.03
C CYS A 141 -9.07 -6.93 -15.59
N VAL A 142 -9.17 -7.25 -14.31
CA VAL A 142 -10.36 -7.88 -13.72
C VAL A 142 -11.53 -6.90 -13.71
N ALA A 143 -11.29 -5.67 -13.25
CA ALA A 143 -12.32 -4.64 -13.11
C ALA A 143 -12.97 -4.23 -14.44
N VAL A 144 -12.24 -4.31 -15.56
CA VAL A 144 -12.74 -3.92 -16.88
C VAL A 144 -13.26 -5.08 -17.72
N CYS A 145 -13.14 -6.34 -17.26
CA CYS A 145 -13.55 -7.50 -18.05
C CYS A 145 -15.09 -7.65 -18.02
N PRO A 146 -15.79 -7.40 -19.14
CA PRO A 146 -17.25 -7.38 -19.15
C PRO A 146 -17.87 -8.77 -18.96
N THR A 147 -17.16 -9.80 -19.42
CA THR A 147 -17.61 -11.21 -19.31
C THR A 147 -17.05 -11.91 -18.08
N GLN A 148 -16.19 -11.22 -17.31
CA GLN A 148 -15.47 -11.81 -16.18
C GLN A 148 -14.59 -13.02 -16.55
N THR A 149 -14.21 -13.20 -17.82
CA THR A 149 -13.21 -14.19 -18.23
C THR A 149 -11.92 -14.03 -17.43
N LEU A 150 -11.51 -12.78 -17.14
CA LEU A 150 -10.55 -12.46 -16.10
C LEU A 150 -11.32 -12.09 -14.83
N GLY A 151 -11.35 -13.01 -13.88
CA GLY A 151 -11.94 -12.83 -12.57
C GLY A 151 -10.90 -12.52 -11.50
N THR A 152 -11.40 -12.22 -10.29
CA THR A 152 -10.55 -12.05 -9.10
C THR A 152 -9.96 -13.40 -8.72
N GLY A 153 -8.65 -13.52 -8.82
CA GLY A 153 -7.93 -14.67 -8.33
C GLY A 153 -7.41 -14.47 -6.91
N GLN A 154 -6.12 -14.68 -6.70
CA GLN A 154 -5.52 -14.51 -5.39
C GLN A 154 -5.43 -13.03 -5.01
N THR A 155 -6.00 -12.67 -3.86
CA THR A 155 -5.87 -11.35 -3.24
C THR A 155 -5.03 -11.41 -1.97
N GLY A 156 -4.40 -10.30 -1.62
CA GLY A 156 -3.58 -10.21 -0.40
C GLY A 156 -2.77 -8.93 -0.33
N TYR A 157 -1.69 -8.98 0.42
CA TYR A 157 -0.80 -7.83 0.60
C TYR A 157 0.65 -8.24 0.36
N ARG A 158 1.38 -7.33 -0.29
CA ARG A 158 2.82 -7.38 -0.41
C ARG A 158 3.42 -6.51 0.69
N VAL A 159 4.34 -7.07 1.47
CA VAL A 159 5.05 -6.33 2.53
C VAL A 159 6.45 -5.97 2.04
N GLN A 160 6.83 -4.72 2.24
CA GLN A 160 8.15 -4.17 1.98
C GLN A 160 8.75 -3.69 3.30
N LEU A 161 10.01 -3.98 3.53
CA LEU A 161 10.73 -3.61 4.75
C LEU A 161 11.98 -2.79 4.41
N GLY A 162 12.31 -1.82 5.26
CA GLY A 162 13.51 -1.02 5.12
C GLY A 162 13.49 -0.06 3.95
N GLY A 163 12.35 0.61 3.69
CA GLY A 163 12.17 1.57 2.62
C GLY A 163 13.21 2.68 2.61
N LYS A 164 13.61 3.12 1.42
CA LYS A 164 14.60 4.17 1.19
C LYS A 164 14.09 5.22 0.22
N LEU A 165 14.50 6.46 0.46
CA LEU A 165 14.49 7.52 -0.55
C LEU A 165 15.78 7.39 -1.37
N GLY A 166 15.67 7.27 -2.69
CA GLY A 166 16.83 7.25 -3.57
C GLY A 166 16.71 6.29 -4.75
N ARG A 167 17.81 6.17 -5.51
CA ARG A 167 17.88 5.39 -6.74
C ARG A 167 17.79 3.87 -6.53
N HIS A 168 18.06 3.42 -5.33
CA HIS A 168 18.07 2.00 -4.94
C HIS A 168 17.30 1.86 -3.61
N PRO A 169 15.95 1.79 -3.64
CA PRO A 169 15.14 1.52 -2.47
C PRO A 169 15.32 0.09 -1.98
#